data_62d0c9b1c79f79208d76b1db6c634c91
#
_entry.id   62d0c9b1c79f79208d76b1db6c634c91
#
_cell.length_a   1.000
_cell.length_b   1.000
_cell.length_c   1.000
_cell.angle_alpha   90.00
_cell.angle_beta   90.00
_cell.angle_gamma   90.00
#
_symmetry.space_group_name_H-M   'P 1'
#
loop_
_entity.id
_entity.type
_entity.pdbx_description
1 polymer ?
#
loop_
_entity_poly.entity_id
_entity_poly.type
_entity_poly.pdbx_seq_one_letter_code
_entity_poly.pdbx_strand_id
1 'polypeptide(L)'
;MEDSASGVVTKPGLDQPVGNAAINHVPRQMIRENVEEIQKKLDDFRALQVIISVPEGEELAKHTFNPRLGITGGISILGTSGIVVPMSEEALISTIRVEMEMRKAQGDRVLLVTPGNYGQDFLKTYPWVRADHSVKCSNYVGKTLEFAAELGFDAILFVAHLGKFVKVSGGIMNTHSHEADCRAELLTAQAVRAGADLALAKKLLETGTTEEAVQILKEAGCLKETMEKVTEKIAFYMNYHIEGRVQTEAIVFSSNEGLLGETPGAGELLERCGSRKKKKTEKSKNKMTGILFGTESDRETRSL
;
A
#
# COMPACT_ATOMS: atom_id res chain seq x y z
N MET A 1 -14.96 21.05 -23.47
CA MET A 1 -13.59 20.58 -23.67
C MET A 1 -13.72 19.19 -24.25
N GLU A 2 -13.40 18.99 -25.50
CA GLU A 2 -13.25 17.66 -26.10
C GLU A 2 -11.78 17.27 -26.00
N ASP A 3 -11.48 16.12 -25.45
CA ASP A 3 -10.14 15.71 -25.11
C ASP A 3 -9.70 14.54 -26.01
N SER A 4 -8.91 14.83 -27.01
CA SER A 4 -8.22 13.78 -27.76
C SER A 4 -6.85 13.51 -27.15
N ALA A 5 -6.77 12.68 -26.10
CA ALA A 5 -5.57 12.12 -25.45
C ALA A 5 -5.26 12.55 -24.01
N SER A 6 -6.12 13.28 -23.32
CA SER A 6 -6.14 13.19 -21.85
C SER A 6 -6.87 11.90 -21.44
N GLY A 7 -6.41 11.24 -20.39
CA GLY A 7 -7.08 10.04 -19.88
C GLY A 7 -8.47 10.37 -19.35
N VAL A 8 -9.36 9.37 -19.35
CA VAL A 8 -10.71 9.47 -18.79
C VAL A 8 -10.75 8.78 -17.43
N VAL A 9 -11.38 9.41 -16.46
CA VAL A 9 -11.60 8.86 -15.12
C VAL A 9 -12.64 7.74 -15.18
N THR A 10 -12.27 6.55 -14.72
CA THR A 10 -13.15 5.36 -14.71
C THR A 10 -13.50 4.85 -13.32
N LYS A 11 -12.85 5.38 -12.26
CA LYS A 11 -13.07 4.99 -10.87
C LYS A 11 -13.37 6.20 -10.00
N PRO A 12 -14.24 6.07 -8.98
CA PRO A 12 -14.50 7.17 -8.04
C PRO A 12 -13.30 7.43 -7.12
N GLY A 13 -13.22 8.62 -6.54
CA GLY A 13 -12.19 9.03 -5.58
C GLY A 13 -11.08 9.89 -6.16
N LEU A 14 -11.17 10.25 -7.44
CA LEU A 14 -10.32 11.27 -8.07
C LEU A 14 -10.98 12.66 -8.03
N ASP A 15 -10.19 13.69 -8.32
CA ASP A 15 -10.65 15.09 -8.36
C ASP A 15 -11.80 15.29 -9.37
N GLN A 16 -11.77 14.55 -10.48
CA GLN A 16 -12.82 14.62 -11.50
C GLN A 16 -13.80 13.45 -11.37
N PRO A 17 -15.10 13.67 -11.64
CA PRO A 17 -16.10 12.62 -11.71
C PRO A 17 -15.76 11.55 -12.75
N VAL A 18 -16.31 10.35 -12.53
CA VAL A 18 -16.22 9.24 -13.52
C VAL A 18 -16.85 9.68 -14.85
N GLY A 19 -16.15 9.41 -15.94
CA GLY A 19 -16.52 9.79 -17.30
C GLY A 19 -15.93 11.13 -17.76
N ASN A 20 -15.35 11.92 -16.86
CA ASN A 20 -14.70 13.17 -17.22
C ASN A 20 -13.22 12.96 -17.59
N ALA A 21 -12.68 13.91 -18.37
CA ALA A 21 -11.25 13.99 -18.62
C ALA A 21 -10.46 14.14 -17.32
N ALA A 22 -9.36 13.42 -17.19
CA ALA A 22 -8.48 13.42 -16.02
C ALA A 22 -7.62 14.70 -15.95
N ILE A 23 -8.27 15.85 -15.99
CA ILE A 23 -7.67 17.17 -15.83
C ILE A 23 -8.21 17.77 -14.54
N ASN A 24 -7.35 17.90 -13.52
CA ASN A 24 -7.75 18.38 -12.21
C ASN A 24 -8.28 19.82 -12.22
N HIS A 25 -8.99 20.21 -11.16
CA HIS A 25 -9.65 21.52 -11.10
C HIS A 25 -8.68 22.70 -11.24
N VAL A 26 -7.49 22.63 -10.62
CA VAL A 26 -6.50 23.73 -10.68
C VAL A 26 -6.00 23.98 -12.12
N PRO A 27 -5.51 22.98 -12.87
CA PRO A 27 -5.20 23.18 -14.29
C PRO A 27 -6.37 23.72 -15.11
N ARG A 28 -7.60 23.24 -14.88
CA ARG A 28 -8.80 23.76 -15.56
C ARG A 28 -9.05 25.24 -15.22
N GLN A 29 -8.90 25.60 -13.96
CA GLN A 29 -9.05 26.98 -13.50
C GLN A 29 -7.99 27.90 -14.12
N MET A 30 -6.71 27.49 -14.09
CA MET A 30 -5.60 28.26 -14.68
C MET A 30 -5.82 28.52 -16.17
N ILE A 31 -6.26 27.50 -16.92
CA ILE A 31 -6.57 27.65 -18.36
C ILE A 31 -7.70 28.65 -18.54
N ARG A 32 -8.78 28.54 -17.75
CA ARG A 32 -9.94 29.46 -17.82
C ARG A 32 -9.53 30.88 -17.53
N GLU A 33 -8.81 31.12 -16.43
CA GLU A 33 -8.39 32.47 -16.02
C GLU A 33 -7.51 33.14 -17.08
N ASN A 34 -6.56 32.38 -17.68
CA ASN A 34 -5.71 32.90 -18.74
C ASN A 34 -6.54 33.26 -20.02
N VAL A 35 -7.50 32.41 -20.39
CA VAL A 35 -8.40 32.71 -21.54
C VAL A 35 -9.24 33.95 -21.27
N GLU A 36 -9.86 34.05 -20.09
CA GLU A 36 -10.67 35.21 -19.71
C GLU A 36 -9.86 36.51 -19.64
N GLU A 37 -8.61 36.44 -19.18
CA GLU A 37 -7.70 37.57 -19.13
C GLU A 37 -7.40 38.10 -20.56
N ILE A 38 -7.11 37.19 -21.50
CA ILE A 38 -6.86 37.56 -22.89
C ILE A 38 -8.12 38.12 -23.56
N GLN A 39 -9.27 37.50 -23.32
CA GLN A 39 -10.55 38.03 -23.85
C GLN A 39 -10.84 39.44 -23.36
N LYS A 40 -10.62 39.72 -22.08
CA LYS A 40 -10.76 41.08 -21.51
C LYS A 40 -9.78 42.07 -22.14
N LYS A 41 -8.54 41.68 -22.37
CA LYS A 41 -7.53 42.56 -23.01
C LYS A 41 -7.86 42.88 -24.46
N LEU A 42 -8.52 41.95 -25.18
CA LEU A 42 -8.86 42.08 -26.58
C LEU A 42 -10.30 42.60 -26.79
N ASP A 43 -11.06 42.82 -25.71
CA ASP A 43 -12.49 43.14 -25.76
C ASP A 43 -13.29 42.15 -26.63
N ASP A 44 -12.91 40.85 -26.56
CA ASP A 44 -13.49 39.79 -27.37
C ASP A 44 -14.06 38.67 -26.48
N PHE A 45 -15.39 38.69 -26.30
CA PHE A 45 -16.10 37.76 -25.42
C PHE A 45 -16.79 36.61 -26.18
N ARG A 46 -16.32 36.26 -27.37
CA ARG A 46 -16.83 35.09 -28.09
C ARG A 46 -16.61 33.81 -27.34
N ALA A 47 -17.53 32.86 -27.46
CA ALA A 47 -17.34 31.52 -26.89
C ALA A 47 -16.11 30.85 -27.51
N LEU A 48 -15.23 30.30 -26.66
CA LEU A 48 -14.04 29.59 -27.07
C LEU A 48 -14.11 28.12 -26.64
N GLN A 49 -13.65 27.22 -27.50
CA GLN A 49 -13.44 25.85 -27.20
C GLN A 49 -11.92 25.60 -27.02
N VAL A 50 -11.51 25.15 -25.84
CA VAL A 50 -10.12 24.78 -25.56
C VAL A 50 -9.98 23.27 -25.67
N ILE A 51 -9.15 22.79 -26.58
CA ILE A 51 -8.84 21.39 -26.81
C ILE A 51 -7.43 21.12 -26.24
N ILE A 52 -7.31 20.16 -25.36
CA ILE A 52 -6.01 19.75 -24.81
C ILE A 52 -5.67 18.40 -25.43
N SER A 53 -4.49 18.31 -26.03
CA SER A 53 -4.01 17.10 -26.71
C SER A 53 -2.61 16.75 -26.27
N VAL A 54 -2.38 15.45 -26.04
CA VAL A 54 -1.06 14.87 -25.74
C VAL A 54 -0.82 13.71 -26.70
N PRO A 55 -0.13 13.93 -27.84
CA PRO A 55 -0.04 12.95 -28.93
C PRO A 55 0.39 11.54 -28.53
N GLU A 56 1.29 11.40 -27.54
CA GLU A 56 1.78 10.12 -27.03
C GLU A 56 1.17 9.73 -25.68
N GLY A 57 0.09 10.42 -25.27
CA GLY A 57 -0.49 10.30 -23.94
C GLY A 57 -0.90 8.90 -23.55
N GLU A 58 -1.41 8.09 -24.48
CA GLU A 58 -1.83 6.72 -24.23
C GLU A 58 -0.64 5.79 -23.95
N GLU A 59 0.45 5.89 -24.73
CA GLU A 59 1.66 5.12 -24.48
C GLU A 59 2.36 5.54 -23.19
N LEU A 60 2.49 6.83 -22.96
CA LEU A 60 3.08 7.37 -21.74
C LEU A 60 2.30 6.92 -20.49
N ALA A 61 0.97 6.87 -20.56
CA ALA A 61 0.13 6.45 -19.45
C ALA A 61 0.46 5.04 -18.93
N LYS A 62 0.88 4.13 -19.81
CA LYS A 62 1.26 2.75 -19.45
C LYS A 62 2.44 2.68 -18.46
N HIS A 63 3.30 3.69 -18.48
CA HIS A 63 4.46 3.81 -17.60
C HIS A 63 4.22 4.66 -16.35
N THR A 64 2.98 5.10 -16.14
CA THR A 64 2.55 5.93 -15.00
C THR A 64 1.68 5.15 -14.02
N PHE A 65 1.24 5.82 -12.94
CA PHE A 65 0.24 5.30 -12.02
C PHE A 65 -1.20 5.37 -12.57
N ASN A 66 -1.44 6.01 -13.70
CA ASN A 66 -2.78 6.26 -14.25
C ASN A 66 -3.64 4.99 -14.39
N PRO A 67 -3.16 3.85 -14.94
CA PRO A 67 -3.97 2.64 -15.02
C PRO A 67 -4.43 2.12 -13.66
N ARG A 68 -3.60 2.26 -12.62
CA ARG A 68 -3.95 1.87 -11.24
C ARG A 68 -5.01 2.78 -10.66
N LEU A 69 -4.92 4.08 -10.94
CA LEU A 69 -5.87 5.10 -10.52
C LEU A 69 -7.19 5.03 -11.29
N GLY A 70 -7.30 4.16 -12.30
CA GLY A 70 -8.49 4.07 -13.13
C GLY A 70 -8.61 5.24 -14.11
N ILE A 71 -7.49 5.72 -14.62
CA ILE A 71 -7.42 6.67 -15.72
C ILE A 71 -7.01 5.88 -16.97
N THR A 72 -7.85 5.92 -18.01
CA THR A 72 -7.68 5.14 -19.24
C THR A 72 -7.65 6.04 -20.46
N GLY A 73 -6.95 5.59 -21.53
CA GLY A 73 -6.91 6.29 -22.82
C GLY A 73 -5.95 7.48 -22.89
N GLY A 74 -5.16 7.75 -21.82
CA GLY A 74 -4.19 8.84 -21.83
C GLY A 74 -3.63 9.15 -20.45
N ILE A 75 -2.86 10.23 -20.35
CA ILE A 75 -2.31 10.72 -19.09
C ILE A 75 -3.30 11.61 -18.34
N SER A 76 -3.05 11.78 -17.02
CA SER A 76 -3.71 12.83 -16.23
C SER A 76 -2.92 14.13 -16.27
N ILE A 77 -3.65 15.25 -16.21
CA ILE A 77 -3.08 16.61 -16.07
C ILE A 77 -3.41 17.10 -14.67
N LEU A 78 -2.40 17.19 -13.84
CA LEU A 78 -2.53 17.59 -12.43
C LEU A 78 -1.45 18.61 -12.08
N GLY A 79 -1.63 19.29 -10.97
CA GLY A 79 -0.67 20.26 -10.42
C GLY A 79 -1.38 21.37 -9.68
N THR A 80 -0.62 22.07 -8.85
CA THR A 80 -1.07 23.21 -8.05
C THR A 80 -0.44 24.51 -8.54
N SER A 81 0.52 24.43 -9.47
CA SER A 81 1.19 25.57 -10.11
C SER A 81 1.52 25.23 -11.56
N GLY A 82 1.91 26.23 -12.36
CA GLY A 82 2.38 26.03 -13.74
C GLY A 82 3.82 25.52 -13.84
N ILE A 83 4.51 25.31 -12.72
CA ILE A 83 5.90 24.85 -12.68
C ILE A 83 5.90 23.33 -12.51
N VAL A 84 6.57 22.62 -13.43
CA VAL A 84 6.74 21.17 -13.37
C VAL A 84 8.11 20.85 -12.80
N VAL A 85 8.13 20.16 -11.64
CA VAL A 85 9.34 19.58 -11.07
C VAL A 85 9.26 18.07 -11.27
N PRO A 86 10.01 17.49 -12.23
CA PRO A 86 9.94 16.06 -12.50
C PRO A 86 10.37 15.24 -11.28
N MET A 87 9.64 14.17 -10.99
CA MET A 87 9.95 13.20 -9.92
C MET A 87 10.13 13.85 -8.53
N SER A 88 9.41 14.93 -8.22
CA SER A 88 9.47 15.54 -6.90
C SER A 88 8.94 14.58 -5.82
N GLU A 89 9.52 14.66 -4.64
CA GLU A 89 9.09 13.89 -3.47
C GLU A 89 7.62 14.18 -3.12
N GLU A 90 7.23 15.45 -3.19
CA GLU A 90 5.85 15.88 -2.94
C GLU A 90 4.86 15.27 -3.94
N ALA A 91 5.24 15.13 -5.20
CA ALA A 91 4.39 14.49 -6.21
C ALA A 91 4.18 12.99 -5.91
N LEU A 92 5.22 12.30 -5.45
CA LEU A 92 5.11 10.90 -5.03
C LEU A 92 4.22 10.76 -3.80
N ILE A 93 4.41 11.59 -2.78
CA ILE A 93 3.59 11.61 -1.56
C ILE A 93 2.13 11.93 -1.88
N SER A 94 1.89 12.92 -2.74
CA SER A 94 0.54 13.26 -3.20
C SER A 94 -0.13 12.10 -3.95
N THR A 95 0.62 11.36 -4.76
CA THR A 95 0.10 10.18 -5.47
C THR A 95 -0.31 9.08 -4.49
N ILE A 96 0.48 8.84 -3.44
CA ILE A 96 0.13 7.89 -2.37
C ILE A 96 -1.21 8.30 -1.74
N ARG A 97 -1.37 9.58 -1.38
CA ARG A 97 -2.60 10.10 -0.79
C ARG A 97 -3.81 9.87 -1.69
N VAL A 98 -3.71 10.22 -2.97
CA VAL A 98 -4.79 10.03 -3.96
C VAL A 98 -5.16 8.54 -4.08
N GLU A 99 -4.17 7.63 -4.13
CA GLU A 99 -4.45 6.19 -4.19
C GLU A 99 -5.19 5.72 -2.92
N MET A 100 -4.84 6.24 -1.75
CA MET A 100 -5.52 5.95 -0.49
C MET A 100 -6.95 6.50 -0.44
N GLU A 101 -7.16 7.72 -0.90
CA GLU A 101 -8.50 8.35 -1.02
C GLU A 101 -9.42 7.52 -1.93
N MET A 102 -8.89 7.03 -3.05
CA MET A 102 -9.62 6.12 -3.93
C MET A 102 -10.01 4.82 -3.23
N ARG A 103 -9.10 4.21 -2.46
CA ARG A 103 -9.41 2.99 -1.68
C ARG A 103 -10.52 3.25 -0.68
N LYS A 104 -10.45 4.39 0.01
CA LYS A 104 -11.49 4.80 0.95
C LYS A 104 -12.85 5.00 0.27
N ALA A 105 -12.86 5.69 -0.89
CA ALA A 105 -14.07 5.91 -1.70
C ALA A 105 -14.69 4.60 -2.24
N GLN A 106 -13.86 3.56 -2.46
CA GLN A 106 -14.29 2.22 -2.84
C GLN A 106 -14.82 1.38 -1.64
N GLY A 107 -14.78 1.93 -0.43
CA GLY A 107 -15.29 1.31 0.79
C GLY A 107 -14.30 0.43 1.53
N ASP A 108 -13.00 0.52 1.22
CA ASP A 108 -11.98 -0.20 1.96
C ASP A 108 -11.85 0.39 3.37
N ARG A 109 -11.97 -0.46 4.39
CA ARG A 109 -11.80 -0.10 5.79
C ARG A 109 -10.41 -0.45 6.32
N VAL A 110 -9.80 -1.49 5.77
CA VAL A 110 -8.42 -1.92 6.03
C VAL A 110 -7.59 -1.57 4.82
N LEU A 111 -6.53 -0.81 5.04
CA LEU A 111 -5.59 -0.42 3.98
C LEU A 111 -4.47 -1.44 3.90
N LEU A 112 -4.34 -2.11 2.74
CA LEU A 112 -3.20 -2.98 2.43
C LEU A 112 -2.11 -2.14 1.75
N VAL A 113 -0.89 -2.18 2.27
CA VAL A 113 0.22 -1.35 1.79
C VAL A 113 1.45 -2.19 1.50
N THR A 114 2.11 -1.89 0.40
CA THR A 114 3.42 -2.47 0.06
C THR A 114 4.41 -1.34 -0.26
N PRO A 115 5.63 -1.34 0.30
CA PRO A 115 6.64 -0.33 -0.06
C PRO A 115 7.12 -0.41 -1.51
N GLY A 116 6.90 -1.56 -2.19
CA GLY A 116 7.34 -1.74 -3.56
C GLY A 116 6.82 -3.03 -4.18
N ASN A 117 7.37 -3.39 -5.35
CA ASN A 117 6.92 -4.55 -6.13
C ASN A 117 7.12 -5.89 -5.38
N TYR A 118 8.22 -6.04 -4.65
CA TYR A 118 8.49 -7.26 -3.86
C TYR A 118 7.33 -7.62 -2.93
N GLY A 119 6.69 -6.63 -2.28
CA GLY A 119 5.53 -6.88 -1.43
C GLY A 119 4.32 -7.38 -2.22
N GLN A 120 4.09 -6.86 -3.43
CA GLN A 120 3.03 -7.35 -4.31
C GLN A 120 3.31 -8.78 -4.80
N ASP A 121 4.57 -9.09 -5.11
CA ASP A 121 4.97 -10.44 -5.51
C ASP A 121 4.82 -11.43 -4.35
N PHE A 122 5.20 -11.04 -3.15
CA PHE A 122 5.00 -11.85 -1.95
C PHE A 122 3.50 -12.09 -1.69
N LEU A 123 2.63 -11.11 -1.88
CA LEU A 123 1.19 -11.26 -1.72
C LEU A 123 0.58 -12.29 -2.68
N LYS A 124 1.23 -12.64 -3.80
CA LYS A 124 0.78 -13.72 -4.70
C LYS A 124 0.78 -15.09 -4.03
N THR A 125 1.57 -15.27 -2.95
CA THR A 125 1.54 -16.49 -2.14
C THR A 125 0.23 -16.67 -1.37
N TYR A 126 -0.59 -15.61 -1.28
CA TYR A 126 -1.91 -15.58 -0.66
C TYR A 126 -3.00 -15.36 -1.73
N PRO A 127 -3.43 -16.43 -2.45
CA PRO A 127 -4.30 -16.27 -3.65
C PRO A 127 -5.67 -15.67 -3.37
N TRP A 128 -6.08 -15.60 -2.10
CA TRP A 128 -7.33 -14.96 -1.69
C TRP A 128 -7.20 -13.45 -1.44
N VAL A 129 -5.98 -12.93 -1.36
CA VAL A 129 -5.72 -11.50 -1.15
C VAL A 129 -5.66 -10.80 -2.50
N ARG A 130 -6.29 -9.65 -2.57
CA ARG A 130 -6.24 -8.82 -3.77
C ARG A 130 -4.99 -7.96 -3.77
N ALA A 131 -3.88 -8.50 -4.24
CA ALA A 131 -2.59 -7.80 -4.32
C ALA A 131 -2.67 -6.51 -5.16
N ASP A 132 -3.56 -6.46 -6.15
CA ASP A 132 -3.87 -5.28 -6.97
C ASP A 132 -4.54 -4.15 -6.17
N HIS A 133 -5.12 -4.45 -5.03
CA HIS A 133 -5.68 -3.45 -4.10
C HIS A 133 -4.65 -2.83 -3.15
N SER A 134 -3.41 -3.34 -3.13
CA SER A 134 -2.38 -2.76 -2.28
C SER A 134 -1.94 -1.39 -2.77
N VAL A 135 -1.83 -0.42 -1.86
CA VAL A 135 -1.26 0.89 -2.11
C VAL A 135 0.27 0.80 -2.05
N LYS A 136 0.96 1.44 -2.98
CA LYS A 136 2.43 1.50 -2.98
C LYS A 136 2.90 2.76 -2.25
N CYS A 137 3.53 2.59 -1.08
CA CYS A 137 4.01 3.73 -0.30
C CYS A 137 5.47 4.13 -0.56
N SER A 138 6.20 3.44 -1.45
CA SER A 138 7.62 3.68 -1.68
C SER A 138 8.43 3.62 -0.37
N ASN A 139 9.08 4.72 -0.01
CA ASN A 139 9.85 4.86 1.23
C ASN A 139 9.08 5.61 2.33
N TYR A 140 7.89 6.14 2.02
CA TYR A 140 7.15 7.11 2.86
C TYR A 140 6.19 6.41 3.82
N VAL A 141 6.73 5.53 4.67
CA VAL A 141 5.94 4.76 5.66
C VAL A 141 5.21 5.70 6.62
N GLY A 142 5.90 6.71 7.16
CA GLY A 142 5.31 7.67 8.09
C GLY A 142 4.17 8.47 7.47
N LYS A 143 4.39 9.04 6.28
CA LYS A 143 3.32 9.78 5.57
C LYS A 143 2.11 8.90 5.28
N THR A 144 2.33 7.64 4.94
CA THR A 144 1.25 6.68 4.70
C THR A 144 0.46 6.39 5.98
N LEU A 145 1.13 6.26 7.11
CA LEU A 145 0.49 6.11 8.42
C LEU A 145 -0.34 7.35 8.78
N GLU A 146 0.21 8.56 8.60
CA GLU A 146 -0.48 9.84 8.84
C GLU A 146 -1.75 9.93 7.98
N PHE A 147 -1.66 9.66 6.69
CA PHE A 147 -2.80 9.68 5.78
C PHE A 147 -3.86 8.63 6.13
N ALA A 148 -3.44 7.44 6.58
CA ALA A 148 -4.40 6.42 7.02
C ALA A 148 -5.25 6.91 8.20
N ALA A 149 -4.63 7.64 9.14
CA ALA A 149 -5.31 8.25 10.27
C ALA A 149 -6.22 9.42 9.85
N GLU A 150 -5.73 10.31 8.99
CA GLU A 150 -6.49 11.46 8.48
C GLU A 150 -7.73 11.03 7.66
N LEU A 151 -7.58 10.01 6.81
CA LEU A 151 -8.66 9.48 5.98
C LEU A 151 -9.61 8.56 6.74
N GLY A 152 -9.32 8.28 8.01
CA GLY A 152 -10.18 7.48 8.88
C GLY A 152 -10.27 6.01 8.48
N PHE A 153 -9.16 5.38 8.09
CA PHE A 153 -9.09 3.93 7.98
C PHE A 153 -9.16 3.28 9.37
N ASP A 154 -9.79 2.11 9.48
CA ASP A 154 -9.85 1.38 10.74
C ASP A 154 -8.50 0.74 11.07
N ALA A 155 -7.82 0.24 10.03
CA ALA A 155 -6.55 -0.44 10.17
C ALA A 155 -5.67 -0.32 8.90
N ILE A 156 -4.37 -0.49 9.08
CA ILE A 156 -3.37 -0.54 8.02
C ILE A 156 -2.48 -1.77 8.20
N LEU A 157 -2.29 -2.52 7.12
CA LEU A 157 -1.40 -3.68 7.06
C LEU A 157 -0.28 -3.42 6.06
N PHE A 158 0.95 -3.38 6.53
CA PHE A 158 2.12 -3.36 5.67
C PHE A 158 2.60 -4.77 5.34
N VAL A 159 2.90 -5.03 4.07
CA VAL A 159 3.59 -6.24 3.63
C VAL A 159 4.89 -5.83 2.96
N ALA A 160 6.00 -6.04 3.66
CA ALA A 160 7.26 -5.38 3.34
C ALA A 160 8.47 -6.30 3.45
N HIS A 161 9.40 -6.11 2.51
CA HIS A 161 10.70 -6.75 2.55
C HIS A 161 11.55 -6.22 3.72
N LEU A 162 12.26 -7.11 4.42
CA LEU A 162 13.09 -6.79 5.59
C LEU A 162 14.06 -5.63 5.31
N GLY A 163 14.66 -5.59 4.10
CA GLY A 163 15.62 -4.55 3.71
C GLY A 163 15.12 -3.11 3.86
N LYS A 164 13.79 -2.89 3.81
CA LYS A 164 13.18 -1.59 4.13
C LYS A 164 12.66 -1.54 5.57
N PHE A 165 11.95 -2.58 5.99
CA PHE A 165 11.18 -2.54 7.22
C PHE A 165 12.01 -2.74 8.50
N VAL A 166 13.22 -3.28 8.41
CA VAL A 166 14.15 -3.25 9.54
C VAL A 166 14.41 -1.82 10.03
N LYS A 167 14.39 -0.82 9.15
CA LYS A 167 14.56 0.59 9.51
C LYS A 167 13.41 1.11 10.37
N VAL A 168 12.19 0.65 10.11
CA VAL A 168 11.01 0.98 10.94
C VAL A 168 11.18 0.46 12.37
N SER A 169 11.91 -0.65 12.58
CA SER A 169 12.22 -1.14 13.93
C SER A 169 13.12 -0.20 14.74
N GLY A 170 13.72 0.79 14.08
CA GLY A 170 14.48 1.89 14.69
C GLY A 170 13.73 3.22 14.71
N GLY A 171 12.46 3.25 14.31
CA GLY A 171 11.66 4.48 14.24
C GLY A 171 11.88 5.31 12.96
N ILE A 172 12.58 4.77 11.96
CA ILE A 172 12.87 5.47 10.70
C ILE A 172 11.68 5.31 9.77
N MET A 173 10.89 6.37 9.61
CA MET A 173 9.63 6.37 8.89
C MET A 173 9.75 6.74 7.41
N ASN A 174 10.88 7.33 6.98
CA ASN A 174 11.30 7.40 5.59
C ASN A 174 12.43 6.39 5.37
N THR A 175 12.12 5.27 4.71
CA THR A 175 13.07 4.15 4.55
C THR A 175 14.08 4.34 3.42
N HIS A 176 14.16 5.54 2.80
CA HIS A 176 15.16 5.84 1.79
C HIS A 176 16.58 5.76 2.38
N SER A 177 17.55 5.24 1.61
CA SER A 177 18.91 5.06 2.10
C SER A 177 19.66 6.38 2.32
N HIS A 178 19.24 7.46 1.66
CA HIS A 178 19.81 8.80 1.92
C HIS A 178 19.37 9.38 3.26
N GLU A 179 18.23 8.94 3.81
CA GLU A 179 17.77 9.38 5.14
C GLU A 179 18.54 8.65 6.24
N ALA A 180 18.62 7.34 6.11
CA ALA A 180 19.37 6.50 7.01
C ALA A 180 19.64 5.13 6.38
N ASP A 181 20.83 4.60 6.55
CA ASP A 181 21.16 3.22 6.22
C ASP A 181 21.86 2.55 7.41
N CYS A 182 21.07 2.12 8.37
CA CYS A 182 21.51 1.46 9.61
C CYS A 182 20.90 0.07 9.74
N ARG A 183 20.79 -0.66 8.62
CA ARG A 183 20.15 -1.99 8.58
C ARG A 183 20.92 -3.02 9.39
N ALA A 184 22.25 -3.04 9.28
CA ALA A 184 23.11 -3.95 10.02
C ALA A 184 23.04 -3.67 11.52
N GLU A 185 23.12 -2.41 11.92
CA GLU A 185 23.07 -1.95 13.31
C GLU A 185 21.72 -2.29 13.96
N LEU A 186 20.62 -2.00 13.28
CA LEU A 186 19.28 -2.26 13.80
C LEU A 186 19.03 -3.76 13.94
N LEU A 187 19.41 -4.57 12.94
CA LEU A 187 19.23 -6.00 13.00
C LEU A 187 20.13 -6.63 14.09
N THR A 188 21.37 -6.16 14.18
CA THR A 188 22.29 -6.59 15.26
C THR A 188 21.75 -6.24 16.63
N ALA A 189 21.20 -5.04 16.83
CA ALA A 189 20.62 -4.66 18.11
C ALA A 189 19.43 -5.57 18.51
N GLN A 190 18.61 -6.00 17.56
CA GLN A 190 17.52 -6.94 17.83
C GLN A 190 18.05 -8.36 18.06
N ALA A 191 19.09 -8.78 17.35
CA ALA A 191 19.75 -10.08 17.58
C ALA A 191 20.36 -10.17 19.00
N VAL A 192 21.02 -9.11 19.45
CA VAL A 192 21.56 -9.02 20.84
C VAL A 192 20.42 -9.10 21.86
N ARG A 193 19.30 -8.44 21.63
CA ARG A 193 18.11 -8.56 22.50
C ARG A 193 17.52 -9.97 22.49
N ALA A 194 17.69 -10.72 21.41
CA ALA A 194 17.31 -12.12 21.28
C ALA A 194 18.34 -13.10 21.87
N GLY A 195 19.48 -12.60 22.40
CA GLY A 195 20.50 -13.41 23.04
C GLY A 195 21.74 -13.70 22.19
N ALA A 196 21.90 -13.02 21.05
CA ALA A 196 23.11 -13.16 20.24
C ALA A 196 24.36 -12.74 21.02
N ASP A 197 25.42 -13.53 20.92
CA ASP A 197 26.70 -13.23 21.54
C ASP A 197 27.47 -12.14 20.76
N LEU A 198 28.59 -11.69 21.35
CA LEU A 198 29.41 -10.64 20.76
C LEU A 198 30.05 -11.07 19.42
N ALA A 199 30.35 -12.34 19.23
CA ALA A 199 30.96 -12.84 18.00
C ALA A 199 29.95 -12.79 16.84
N LEU A 200 28.70 -13.20 17.09
CA LEU A 200 27.61 -13.10 16.13
C LEU A 200 27.26 -11.64 15.84
N ALA A 201 27.18 -10.79 16.88
CA ALA A 201 26.91 -9.38 16.72
C ALA A 201 27.92 -8.68 15.78
N LYS A 202 29.23 -8.97 15.96
CA LYS A 202 30.27 -8.43 15.08
C LYS A 202 30.10 -8.89 13.62
N LYS A 203 29.76 -10.17 13.40
CA LYS A 203 29.48 -10.67 12.04
C LYS A 203 28.30 -9.95 11.38
N LEU A 204 27.24 -9.71 12.14
CA LEU A 204 26.04 -9.03 11.63
C LEU A 204 26.34 -7.58 11.25
N LEU A 205 27.18 -6.87 12.01
CA LEU A 205 27.58 -5.49 11.72
C LEU A 205 28.39 -5.35 10.41
N GLU A 206 29.04 -6.42 9.96
CA GLU A 206 29.84 -6.43 8.73
C GLU A 206 29.02 -6.77 7.48
N THR A 207 27.73 -7.15 7.64
CA THR A 207 26.88 -7.53 6.51
C THR A 207 26.54 -6.36 5.59
N GLY A 208 26.67 -6.56 4.29
CA GLY A 208 26.28 -5.58 3.27
C GLY A 208 24.79 -5.59 2.96
N THR A 209 24.09 -6.70 3.22
CA THR A 209 22.68 -6.87 2.89
C THR A 209 21.91 -7.56 4.01
N THR A 210 20.60 -7.31 4.05
CA THR A 210 19.71 -8.01 5.01
C THR A 210 19.56 -9.51 4.70
N GLU A 211 19.69 -9.92 3.44
CA GLU A 211 19.66 -11.34 3.06
C GLU A 211 20.85 -12.10 3.64
N GLU A 212 22.04 -11.50 3.57
CA GLU A 212 23.25 -12.05 4.19
C GLU A 212 23.08 -12.15 5.72
N ALA A 213 22.57 -11.11 6.36
CA ALA A 213 22.31 -11.12 7.80
C ALA A 213 21.27 -12.18 8.20
N VAL A 214 20.22 -12.37 7.42
CA VAL A 214 19.21 -13.43 7.62
C VAL A 214 19.86 -14.81 7.55
N GLN A 215 20.74 -15.04 6.58
CA GLN A 215 21.45 -16.31 6.45
C GLN A 215 22.33 -16.59 7.68
N ILE A 216 23.11 -15.61 8.15
CA ILE A 216 23.94 -15.72 9.34
C ILE A 216 23.10 -16.03 10.58
N LEU A 217 21.98 -15.34 10.77
CA LEU A 217 21.05 -15.59 11.88
C LEU A 217 20.43 -16.98 11.82
N LYS A 218 20.11 -17.47 10.64
CA LYS A 218 19.57 -18.81 10.42
C LYS A 218 20.59 -19.89 10.77
N GLU A 219 21.82 -19.74 10.31
CA GLU A 219 22.93 -20.64 10.63
C GLU A 219 23.25 -20.66 12.13
N ALA A 220 23.11 -19.51 12.80
CA ALA A 220 23.27 -19.40 14.24
C ALA A 220 22.06 -19.91 15.06
N GLY A 221 20.95 -20.28 14.40
CA GLY A 221 19.73 -20.79 15.04
C GLY A 221 18.93 -19.75 15.85
N CYS A 222 19.14 -18.45 15.61
CA CYS A 222 18.47 -17.38 16.35
C CYS A 222 17.63 -16.42 15.45
N LEU A 223 17.37 -16.83 14.20
CA LEU A 223 16.60 -16.01 13.26
C LEU A 223 15.18 -15.70 13.76
N LYS A 224 14.49 -16.71 14.28
CA LYS A 224 13.10 -16.56 14.73
C LYS A 224 13.01 -15.56 15.89
N GLU A 225 13.80 -15.74 16.92
CA GLU A 225 13.82 -14.88 18.11
C GLU A 225 14.22 -13.45 17.77
N THR A 226 15.18 -13.29 16.84
CA THR A 226 15.58 -11.99 16.34
C THR A 226 14.43 -11.29 15.59
N MET A 227 13.73 -12.02 14.73
CA MET A 227 12.61 -11.46 13.97
C MET A 227 11.39 -11.13 14.84
N GLU A 228 11.16 -11.87 15.93
CA GLU A 228 10.16 -11.50 16.95
C GLU A 228 10.51 -10.13 17.57
N LYS A 229 11.79 -9.87 17.89
CA LYS A 229 12.21 -8.55 18.38
C LYS A 229 12.12 -7.45 17.34
N VAL A 230 12.40 -7.75 16.08
CA VAL A 230 12.24 -6.82 14.96
C VAL A 230 10.76 -6.42 14.81
N THR A 231 9.85 -7.39 14.74
CA THR A 231 8.41 -7.12 14.54
C THR A 231 7.77 -6.45 15.76
N GLU A 232 8.19 -6.79 16.98
CA GLU A 232 7.80 -6.08 18.21
C GLU A 232 8.13 -4.59 18.13
N LYS A 233 9.34 -4.25 17.65
CA LYS A 233 9.78 -2.86 17.51
C LYS A 233 9.10 -2.15 16.34
N ILE A 234 8.83 -2.84 15.24
CA ILE A 234 8.04 -2.29 14.12
C ILE A 234 6.66 -1.88 14.62
N ALA A 235 5.94 -2.78 15.31
CA ALA A 235 4.63 -2.50 15.87
C ALA A 235 4.66 -1.30 16.83
N PHE A 236 5.66 -1.26 17.71
CA PHE A 236 5.84 -0.15 18.66
C PHE A 236 5.98 1.20 17.92
N TYR A 237 6.92 1.29 16.97
CA TYR A 237 7.20 2.57 16.32
C TYR A 237 6.12 3.01 15.33
N MET A 238 5.44 2.09 14.64
CA MET A 238 4.29 2.45 13.81
C MET A 238 3.17 3.04 14.68
N ASN A 239 2.85 2.37 15.79
CA ASN A 239 1.83 2.85 16.71
C ASN A 239 2.20 4.18 17.39
N TYR A 240 3.47 4.33 17.80
CA TYR A 240 4.00 5.55 18.40
C TYR A 240 3.91 6.74 17.43
N HIS A 241 4.23 6.54 16.14
CA HIS A 241 4.22 7.59 15.13
C HIS A 241 2.85 8.24 14.93
N ILE A 242 1.78 7.46 15.06
CA ILE A 242 0.40 7.94 14.88
C ILE A 242 -0.42 7.96 16.16
N GLU A 243 0.22 7.81 17.33
CA GLU A 243 -0.44 7.88 18.64
C GLU A 243 -1.63 6.91 18.79
N GLY A 244 -1.56 5.76 18.16
CA GLY A 244 -2.61 4.74 18.23
C GLY A 244 -3.92 5.07 17.51
N ARG A 245 -3.96 6.10 16.67
CA ARG A 245 -5.18 6.53 15.97
C ARG A 245 -5.74 5.52 14.98
N VAL A 246 -4.91 4.59 14.49
CA VAL A 246 -5.28 3.51 13.56
C VAL A 246 -4.60 2.23 14.02
N GLN A 247 -5.27 1.09 13.93
CA GLN A 247 -4.62 -0.21 14.14
C GLN A 247 -3.54 -0.43 13.08
N THR A 248 -2.29 -0.69 13.51
CA THR A 248 -1.13 -0.86 12.60
C THR A 248 -0.56 -2.25 12.73
N GLU A 249 -0.41 -2.95 11.59
CA GLU A 249 0.16 -4.29 11.55
C GLU A 249 1.15 -4.41 10.38
N ALA A 250 2.07 -5.37 10.48
CA ALA A 250 3.07 -5.64 9.46
C ALA A 250 3.36 -7.13 9.29
N ILE A 251 3.60 -7.52 8.05
CA ILE A 251 4.20 -8.78 7.63
C ILE A 251 5.55 -8.45 7.03
N VAL A 252 6.60 -9.07 7.55
CA VAL A 252 7.99 -8.88 7.12
C VAL A 252 8.50 -10.16 6.47
N PHE A 253 9.07 -10.04 5.29
CA PHE A 253 9.58 -11.17 4.51
C PHE A 253 10.96 -10.89 3.92
N SER A 254 11.67 -11.93 3.51
CA SER A 254 12.85 -11.87 2.65
C SER A 254 12.60 -12.56 1.32
N SER A 255 13.47 -12.28 0.34
CA SER A 255 13.37 -12.92 -0.98
C SER A 255 13.72 -14.40 -0.94
N ASN A 256 14.64 -14.79 -0.08
CA ASN A 256 15.17 -16.16 -0.01
C ASN A 256 14.39 -17.06 0.96
N GLU A 257 13.98 -16.53 2.11
CA GLU A 257 13.34 -17.32 3.18
C GLU A 257 11.82 -17.16 3.24
N GLY A 258 11.25 -16.25 2.45
CA GLY A 258 9.81 -15.96 2.51
C GLY A 258 9.42 -15.22 3.79
N LEU A 259 8.37 -15.64 4.47
CA LEU A 259 7.90 -15.04 5.72
C LEU A 259 8.96 -15.13 6.82
N LEU A 260 9.36 -13.98 7.36
CA LEU A 260 10.31 -13.89 8.47
C LEU A 260 9.63 -13.61 9.82
N GLY A 261 8.56 -12.85 9.81
CA GLY A 261 7.81 -12.51 11.01
C GLY A 261 6.63 -11.60 10.72
N GLU A 262 5.71 -11.55 11.67
CA GLU A 262 4.51 -10.73 11.59
C GLU A 262 4.14 -10.17 12.96
N THR A 263 3.43 -9.04 12.97
CA THR A 263 2.85 -8.47 14.18
C THR A 263 1.58 -9.24 14.57
N PRO A 264 1.15 -9.21 15.86
CA PRO A 264 0.12 -10.12 16.36
C PRO A 264 -1.21 -10.11 15.62
N GLY A 265 -1.64 -8.95 15.08
CA GLY A 265 -2.91 -8.80 14.36
C GLY A 265 -2.78 -8.93 12.84
N ALA A 266 -1.59 -9.15 12.29
CA ALA A 266 -1.35 -9.09 10.85
C ALA A 266 -2.13 -10.14 10.07
N GLY A 267 -2.20 -11.39 10.58
CA GLY A 267 -2.95 -12.48 9.97
C GLY A 267 -4.45 -12.15 9.85
N GLU A 268 -5.06 -11.60 10.92
CA GLU A 268 -6.46 -11.17 10.90
C GLU A 268 -6.70 -10.07 9.85
N LEU A 269 -5.83 -9.05 9.82
CA LEU A 269 -5.95 -7.99 8.83
C LEU A 269 -5.77 -8.49 7.40
N LEU A 270 -4.84 -9.43 7.17
CA LEU A 270 -4.64 -10.04 5.86
C LEU A 270 -5.90 -10.77 5.37
N GLU A 271 -6.61 -11.49 6.26
CA GLU A 271 -7.89 -12.11 5.92
C GLU A 271 -8.97 -11.08 5.59
N ARG A 272 -8.99 -9.95 6.29
CA ARG A 272 -9.92 -8.83 6.02
C ARG A 272 -9.65 -8.14 4.68
N CYS A 273 -8.40 -8.15 4.19
CA CYS A 273 -8.01 -7.67 2.86
C CYS A 273 -8.38 -8.67 1.74
N GLY A 274 -8.81 -9.88 2.08
CA GLY A 274 -9.22 -10.92 1.12
C GLY A 274 -10.58 -10.68 0.50
N SER A 275 -10.83 -11.32 -0.65
CA SER A 275 -12.13 -11.24 -1.32
C SER A 275 -13.23 -11.93 -0.50
N ARG A 276 -14.42 -11.31 -0.41
CA ARG A 276 -15.61 -11.84 0.30
C ARG A 276 -16.08 -13.26 -0.12
N LYS A 277 -15.47 -13.86 -1.13
CA LYS A 277 -15.85 -15.20 -1.64
C LYS A 277 -15.58 -16.35 -0.66
N LYS A 278 -14.58 -16.24 0.24
CA LYS A 278 -14.27 -17.31 1.20
C LYS A 278 -15.38 -17.56 2.23
N LYS A 279 -16.05 -16.51 2.70
CA LYS A 279 -17.14 -16.66 3.71
C LYS A 279 -18.38 -17.43 3.22
N LYS A 280 -18.62 -17.49 1.89
CA LYS A 280 -19.73 -18.28 1.33
C LYS A 280 -19.39 -19.76 1.20
N THR A 281 -18.14 -20.12 0.93
CA THR A 281 -17.73 -21.51 0.71
C THR A 281 -17.62 -22.29 2.02
N GLU A 282 -17.15 -21.66 3.10
CA GLU A 282 -17.13 -22.29 4.43
C GLU A 282 -18.54 -22.43 5.05
N LYS A 283 -19.41 -21.41 4.91
CA LYS A 283 -20.81 -21.53 5.32
C LYS A 283 -21.59 -22.58 4.49
N SER A 284 -21.22 -22.79 3.23
CA SER A 284 -21.79 -23.85 2.38
C SER A 284 -21.26 -25.23 2.76
N LYS A 285 -19.98 -25.37 3.10
CA LYS A 285 -19.40 -26.65 3.57
C LYS A 285 -19.95 -27.03 4.95
N ASN A 286 -20.02 -26.11 5.89
CA ASN A 286 -20.61 -26.38 7.20
C ASN A 286 -22.13 -26.65 7.15
N LYS A 287 -22.85 -26.12 6.18
CA LYS A 287 -24.24 -26.43 5.95
C LYS A 287 -24.46 -27.81 5.32
N MET A 288 -23.52 -28.27 4.47
CA MET A 288 -23.54 -29.62 3.89
C MET A 288 -23.12 -30.70 4.89
N THR A 289 -22.17 -30.42 5.80
CA THR A 289 -21.77 -31.37 6.85
C THR A 289 -22.85 -31.51 7.94
N GLY A 290 -23.65 -30.46 8.18
CA GLY A 290 -24.76 -30.50 9.14
C GLY A 290 -26.02 -31.25 8.64
N ILE A 291 -26.11 -31.51 7.31
CA ILE A 291 -27.24 -32.26 6.72
C ILE A 291 -26.94 -33.77 6.61
N LEU A 292 -25.66 -34.16 6.75
CA LEU A 292 -25.27 -35.59 6.66
C LEU A 292 -25.20 -36.31 8.02
N PHE A 293 -25.51 -35.67 9.14
CA PHE A 293 -25.56 -36.30 10.48
C PHE A 293 -26.88 -36.11 11.21
N GLY A 294 -27.98 -36.02 10.49
CA GLY A 294 -29.28 -35.94 11.06
C GLY A 294 -30.26 -36.84 10.31
N THR A 295 -30.25 -38.16 10.60
CA THR A 295 -31.43 -39.07 10.53
C THR A 295 -30.94 -40.52 10.65
N GLU A 296 -30.78 -40.99 11.88
CA GLU A 296 -30.99 -42.42 12.23
C GLU A 296 -31.14 -42.51 13.75
N SER A 297 -32.30 -42.14 14.27
CA SER A 297 -32.76 -42.49 15.61
C SER A 297 -34.18 -41.93 15.77
N ASP A 298 -35.16 -42.61 15.17
CA ASP A 298 -36.58 -42.58 15.59
C ASP A 298 -37.41 -43.53 14.68
N ARG A 299 -37.14 -44.83 14.82
CA ARG A 299 -38.07 -45.88 14.43
C ARG A 299 -37.81 -47.10 15.29
N GLU A 300 -38.35 -47.09 16.48
CA GLU A 300 -38.75 -48.31 17.20
C GLU A 300 -39.44 -47.87 18.50
N THR A 301 -40.76 -47.79 18.47
CA THR A 301 -41.70 -48.14 19.57
C THR A 301 -43.10 -47.66 19.20
N ARG A 302 -43.79 -48.54 18.48
CA ARG A 302 -45.27 -48.65 18.56
C ARG A 302 -45.69 -49.96 17.93
N SER A 303 -45.79 -50.99 18.75
CA SER A 303 -46.78 -52.05 18.68
C SER A 303 -46.71 -52.89 19.96
N LEU A 304 -47.59 -52.64 20.87
CA LEU A 304 -48.47 -53.50 21.63
C LEU A 304 -49.25 -52.63 22.62
#